data_4e86f25365ff82b32083796f400cb599
#
_entry.id   4e86f25365ff82b32083796f400cb599
#
_cell.length_a   1.000
_cell.length_b   1.000
_cell.length_c   1.000
_cell.angle_alpha   90.00
_cell.angle_beta   90.00
_cell.angle_gamma   90.00
#
_symmetry.space_group_name_H-M   'P 1'
#
loop_
_entity.id
_entity.type
_entity.pdbx_description
1 polymer ?
#
loop_
_entity_poly.entity_id
_entity_poly.type
_entity_poly.pdbx_seq_one_letter_code
_entity_poly.pdbx_strand_id
1 'polypeptide(L)'
;MITQEELRSIIRKNRIWDDTGATFIIIDETLKVLFVNNSPVDENTKMCPGDLLKCANAIEEAKGCGFHKNCATCQLRNMLKKSLHTKTRLTADSDMLVDNDCIFSVHVISTPFIHEGKTYAAVILVDKTDQYREFMMERIFFHDLINLTGALNGLLECAEFEDPKEIIKMTKSISKQLSSEIAAQRDLVYAKNGKLEPNISHFKANSVVQFIKDSLCPIAKERYGAIVDINSTITDEEIESDKSLINRVLTKMGKNACEA
;
A
#
# COMPACT_ATOMS: atom_id res chain seq x y z
N MET A 1 -3.72 -31.48 28.80
CA MET A 1 -3.81 -30.15 28.18
C MET A 1 -2.39 -29.63 28.03
N ILE A 2 -1.88 -29.46 26.82
CA ILE A 2 -0.53 -28.89 26.62
C ILE A 2 -0.55 -27.48 27.24
N THR A 3 0.34 -27.22 28.17
CA THR A 3 0.48 -25.90 28.76
C THR A 3 1.12 -24.93 27.75
N GLN A 4 0.88 -23.61 27.89
CA GLN A 4 1.56 -22.62 27.05
C GLN A 4 3.09 -22.72 27.14
N GLU A 5 3.63 -23.12 28.30
CA GLU A 5 5.06 -23.35 28.49
C GLU A 5 5.60 -24.52 27.68
N GLU A 6 4.86 -25.62 27.61
CA GLU A 6 5.23 -26.79 26.80
C GLU A 6 5.19 -26.45 25.31
N LEU A 7 4.15 -25.76 24.82
CA LEU A 7 4.06 -25.25 23.46
C LEU A 7 5.21 -24.29 23.14
N ARG A 8 5.48 -23.34 24.01
CA ARG A 8 6.61 -22.40 23.87
C ARG A 8 7.95 -23.13 23.87
N SER A 9 8.11 -24.17 24.71
CA SER A 9 9.35 -24.97 24.75
C SER A 9 9.59 -25.72 23.44
N ILE A 10 8.53 -26.34 22.88
CA ILE A 10 8.60 -27.07 21.60
C ILE A 10 8.96 -26.11 20.45
N ILE A 11 8.35 -24.94 20.40
CA ILE A 11 8.54 -23.96 19.33
C ILE A 11 9.89 -23.23 19.49
N ARG A 12 10.32 -22.90 20.70
CA ARG A 12 11.64 -22.29 20.97
C ARG A 12 12.81 -23.22 20.68
N LYS A 13 12.65 -24.54 20.88
CA LYS A 13 13.69 -25.53 20.53
C LYS A 13 13.96 -25.57 19.02
N ASN A 14 12.97 -25.20 18.20
CA ASN A 14 13.07 -25.16 16.76
C ASN A 14 13.02 -23.69 16.28
N ARG A 15 14.07 -22.92 16.55
CA ARG A 15 14.24 -21.50 16.18
C ARG A 15 13.93 -21.11 14.71
N ILE A 16 13.55 -22.08 13.89
CA ILE A 16 13.22 -21.92 12.48
C ILE A 16 12.09 -20.89 12.25
N TRP A 17 11.24 -20.64 13.23
CA TRP A 17 10.09 -19.75 13.12
C TRP A 17 10.40 -18.28 13.48
N ASP A 18 11.45 -18.02 14.25
CA ASP A 18 11.77 -16.69 14.73
C ASP A 18 12.44 -15.84 13.62
N ASP A 19 13.11 -16.49 12.66
CA ASP A 19 13.87 -15.83 11.58
C ASP A 19 13.09 -15.71 10.25
N THR A 20 11.85 -16.21 10.18
CA THR A 20 11.10 -16.24 8.91
C THR A 20 10.39 -14.93 8.56
N GLY A 21 10.35 -13.95 9.45
CA GLY A 21 9.54 -12.73 9.29
C GLY A 21 8.03 -12.98 9.28
N ALA A 22 7.59 -14.24 9.49
CA ALA A 22 6.19 -14.61 9.55
C ALA A 22 5.68 -14.66 10.99
N THR A 23 4.44 -14.23 11.22
CA THR A 23 3.75 -14.40 12.48
C THR A 23 3.06 -15.77 12.50
N PHE A 24 3.44 -16.61 13.46
CA PHE A 24 2.79 -17.89 13.70
C PHE A 24 1.88 -17.80 14.91
N ILE A 25 0.62 -18.20 14.75
CA ILE A 25 -0.36 -18.23 15.83
C ILE A 25 -1.07 -19.58 15.91
N ILE A 26 -1.53 -19.94 17.11
CA ILE A 26 -2.48 -21.03 17.32
C ILE A 26 -3.78 -20.43 17.79
N ILE A 27 -4.88 -20.84 17.17
CA ILE A 27 -6.24 -20.40 17.52
C ILE A 27 -7.14 -21.58 17.87
N ASP A 28 -8.13 -21.33 18.69
CA ASP A 28 -9.21 -22.29 19.01
C ASP A 28 -10.42 -22.13 18.06
N GLU A 29 -11.45 -22.94 18.25
CA GLU A 29 -12.70 -22.92 17.48
C GLU A 29 -13.43 -21.56 17.54
N THR A 30 -13.21 -20.77 18.59
CA THR A 30 -13.80 -19.43 18.77
C THR A 30 -12.97 -18.33 18.11
N LEU A 31 -11.86 -18.67 17.48
CA LEU A 31 -10.82 -17.80 16.96
C LEU A 31 -10.01 -17.06 18.05
N LYS A 32 -10.06 -17.53 19.31
CA LYS A 32 -9.21 -17.00 20.35
C LYS A 32 -7.76 -17.40 20.06
N VAL A 33 -6.84 -16.43 20.09
CA VAL A 33 -5.40 -16.66 19.95
C VAL A 33 -4.87 -17.26 21.26
N LEU A 34 -4.31 -18.45 21.18
CA LEU A 34 -3.73 -19.17 22.30
C LEU A 34 -2.21 -19.03 22.37
N PHE A 35 -1.58 -18.82 21.23
CA PHE A 35 -0.14 -18.71 21.09
C PHE A 35 0.25 -17.77 19.95
N VAL A 36 1.34 -17.01 20.14
CA VAL A 36 2.02 -16.19 19.13
C VAL A 36 3.52 -16.40 19.29
N ASN A 37 4.25 -16.57 18.18
CA ASN A 37 5.70 -16.79 18.22
C ASN A 37 6.49 -15.58 18.78
N ASN A 38 6.10 -14.36 18.43
CA ASN A 38 6.89 -13.15 18.69
C ASN A 38 6.34 -12.28 19.85
N SER A 39 5.29 -12.71 20.53
CA SER A 39 4.64 -11.90 21.57
C SER A 39 4.05 -12.76 22.68
N PRO A 40 4.11 -12.33 23.94
CA PRO A 40 3.37 -13.01 25.00
C PRO A 40 1.87 -12.80 24.80
N VAL A 41 1.09 -13.88 24.91
CA VAL A 41 -0.38 -13.83 24.94
C VAL A 41 -0.84 -13.86 26.38
N ASP A 42 -1.64 -12.88 26.80
CA ASP A 42 -2.30 -12.89 28.09
C ASP A 42 -3.48 -13.88 28.03
N GLU A 43 -3.42 -14.92 28.87
CA GLU A 43 -4.44 -15.96 28.93
C GLU A 43 -5.82 -15.44 29.35
N ASN A 44 -5.85 -14.34 30.10
CA ASN A 44 -7.08 -13.73 30.60
C ASN A 44 -7.76 -12.85 29.54
N THR A 45 -7.07 -12.48 28.49
CA THR A 45 -7.60 -11.61 27.42
C THR A 45 -8.10 -12.46 26.25
N LYS A 46 -9.33 -12.19 25.81
CA LYS A 46 -9.88 -12.81 24.60
C LYS A 46 -9.36 -12.04 23.37
N MET A 47 -8.14 -12.36 22.95
CA MET A 47 -7.53 -11.79 21.75
C MET A 47 -7.88 -12.65 20.54
N CYS A 48 -8.39 -12.05 19.47
CA CYS A 48 -8.58 -12.68 18.16
C CYS A 48 -7.52 -12.17 17.15
N PRO A 49 -7.36 -12.79 15.98
CA PRO A 49 -6.35 -12.38 14.99
C PRO A 49 -6.43 -10.92 14.58
N GLY A 50 -7.63 -10.32 14.48
CA GLY A 50 -7.78 -8.90 14.15
C GLY A 50 -7.30 -7.95 15.26
N ASP A 51 -7.41 -8.35 16.53
CA ASP A 51 -6.87 -7.60 17.66
C ASP A 51 -5.33 -7.63 17.63
N LEU A 52 -4.76 -8.81 17.35
CA LEU A 52 -3.32 -9.00 17.21
C LEU A 52 -2.75 -8.14 16.08
N LEU A 53 -3.45 -8.07 14.94
CA LEU A 53 -3.04 -7.32 13.75
C LEU A 53 -3.44 -5.84 13.81
N LYS A 54 -4.02 -5.36 14.91
CA LYS A 54 -4.49 -3.97 15.08
C LYS A 54 -5.44 -3.51 13.97
N CYS A 55 -6.38 -4.40 13.59
CA CYS A 55 -7.40 -4.08 12.59
C CYS A 55 -8.24 -2.87 13.05
N ALA A 56 -8.42 -1.86 12.19
CA ALA A 56 -9.18 -0.65 12.52
C ALA A 56 -10.59 -0.97 13.04
N ASN A 57 -11.31 -1.90 12.39
CA ASN A 57 -12.62 -2.35 12.87
C ASN A 57 -12.58 -3.03 14.27
N ALA A 58 -11.45 -3.61 14.66
CA ALA A 58 -11.30 -4.18 15.99
C ALA A 58 -10.96 -3.13 17.05
N ILE A 59 -10.25 -2.06 16.64
CA ILE A 59 -9.91 -0.93 17.52
C ILE A 59 -11.14 -0.06 17.78
N GLU A 60 -11.97 0.19 16.76
CA GLU A 60 -13.22 0.96 16.89
C GLU A 60 -14.26 0.29 17.79
N GLU A 61 -14.20 -1.03 17.91
CA GLU A 61 -15.22 -1.80 18.64
C GLU A 61 -14.74 -2.17 20.04
N ALA A 62 -15.44 -1.70 21.08
CA ALA A 62 -15.07 -1.95 22.47
C ALA A 62 -14.95 -3.46 22.83
N LYS A 63 -15.65 -4.34 22.09
CA LYS A 63 -15.60 -5.80 22.25
C LYS A 63 -14.49 -6.46 21.42
N GLY A 64 -13.75 -5.67 20.61
CA GLY A 64 -12.65 -6.14 19.79
C GLY A 64 -13.05 -6.84 18.49
N CYS A 65 -12.17 -7.66 17.98
CA CYS A 65 -12.34 -8.32 16.70
C CYS A 65 -13.57 -9.24 16.65
N GLY A 66 -14.38 -9.07 15.62
CA GLY A 66 -15.55 -9.94 15.33
C GLY A 66 -16.88 -9.34 15.72
N PHE A 67 -16.93 -8.17 16.33
CA PHE A 67 -18.15 -7.50 16.77
C PHE A 67 -18.56 -6.30 15.92
N HIS A 68 -17.62 -5.71 15.17
CA HIS A 68 -17.93 -4.64 14.22
C HIS A 68 -18.76 -5.16 13.03
N LYS A 69 -19.64 -4.32 12.46
CA LYS A 69 -20.52 -4.64 11.31
C LYS A 69 -19.76 -5.22 10.10
N ASN A 70 -18.57 -4.71 9.81
CA ASN A 70 -17.73 -5.16 8.70
C ASN A 70 -17.08 -6.54 8.95
N CYS A 71 -17.11 -7.06 10.19
CA CYS A 71 -16.54 -8.37 10.50
C CYS A 71 -17.32 -9.53 9.87
N ALA A 72 -18.58 -9.31 9.45
CA ALA A 72 -19.38 -10.30 8.74
C ALA A 72 -18.78 -10.66 7.36
N THR A 73 -18.19 -9.68 6.68
CA THR A 73 -17.55 -9.83 5.35
C THR A 73 -16.03 -9.97 5.43
N CYS A 74 -15.44 -10.01 6.62
CA CYS A 74 -13.99 -10.10 6.80
C CYS A 74 -13.45 -11.43 6.22
N GLN A 75 -12.59 -11.32 5.20
CA GLN A 75 -11.99 -12.47 4.51
C GLN A 75 -11.17 -13.34 5.45
N LEU A 76 -10.29 -12.73 6.27
CA LEU A 76 -9.47 -13.43 7.24
C LEU A 76 -10.35 -14.27 8.20
N ARG A 77 -11.33 -13.62 8.84
CA ARG A 77 -12.21 -14.28 9.80
C ARG A 77 -13.01 -15.42 9.18
N ASN A 78 -13.59 -15.19 8.00
CA ASN A 78 -14.41 -16.16 7.30
C ASN A 78 -13.59 -17.37 6.84
N MET A 79 -12.37 -17.14 6.34
CA MET A 79 -11.45 -18.20 5.95
C MET A 79 -11.02 -19.05 7.13
N LEU A 80 -10.65 -18.44 8.27
CA LEU A 80 -10.26 -19.17 9.49
C LEU A 80 -11.42 -20.01 10.03
N LYS A 81 -12.64 -19.46 10.10
CA LYS A 81 -13.84 -20.21 10.48
C LYS A 81 -14.10 -21.39 9.56
N LYS A 82 -13.99 -21.17 8.23
CA LYS A 82 -14.18 -22.23 7.23
C LYS A 82 -13.14 -23.33 7.41
N SER A 83 -11.86 -22.98 7.59
CA SER A 83 -10.79 -23.95 7.82
C SER A 83 -11.03 -24.83 9.03
N LEU A 84 -11.40 -24.24 10.18
CA LEU A 84 -11.72 -24.93 11.41
C LEU A 84 -12.94 -25.87 11.26
N HIS A 85 -14.01 -25.37 10.62
CA HIS A 85 -15.24 -26.13 10.41
C HIS A 85 -15.05 -27.30 9.45
N THR A 86 -14.39 -27.08 8.31
CA THR A 86 -14.16 -28.13 7.30
C THR A 86 -12.98 -29.04 7.64
N LYS A 87 -12.20 -28.68 8.66
CA LYS A 87 -10.95 -29.36 9.05
C LYS A 87 -9.98 -29.54 7.90
N THR A 88 -9.95 -28.55 6.98
CA THR A 88 -9.07 -28.58 5.81
C THR A 88 -8.10 -27.40 5.84
N ARG A 89 -6.90 -27.62 5.35
CA ARG A 89 -5.94 -26.54 5.15
C ARG A 89 -6.48 -25.57 4.10
N LEU A 90 -6.51 -24.28 4.45
CA LEU A 90 -6.91 -23.20 3.55
C LEU A 90 -5.82 -22.13 3.51
N THR A 91 -5.73 -21.47 2.36
CA THR A 91 -4.87 -20.30 2.15
C THR A 91 -5.69 -19.18 1.54
N ALA A 92 -5.43 -17.94 1.93
CA ALA A 92 -6.05 -16.76 1.35
C ALA A 92 -5.16 -15.54 1.55
N ASP A 93 -5.27 -14.58 0.65
CA ASP A 93 -4.78 -13.22 0.88
C ASP A 93 -5.91 -12.41 1.50
N SER A 94 -5.58 -11.55 2.44
CA SER A 94 -6.56 -10.70 3.11
C SER A 94 -5.98 -9.32 3.32
N ASP A 95 -6.72 -8.31 2.85
CA ASP A 95 -6.40 -6.91 3.06
C ASP A 95 -7.25 -6.36 4.20
N MET A 96 -6.66 -5.58 5.06
CA MET A 96 -7.36 -4.92 6.16
C MET A 96 -6.81 -3.52 6.40
N LEU A 97 -7.66 -2.63 6.86
CA LEU A 97 -7.22 -1.36 7.43
C LEU A 97 -6.68 -1.61 8.83
N VAL A 98 -5.51 -1.10 9.10
CA VAL A 98 -4.89 -1.09 10.42
C VAL A 98 -4.77 0.34 10.93
N ASP A 99 -4.21 0.51 12.11
CA ASP A 99 -4.00 1.81 12.75
C ASP A 99 -3.47 2.88 11.75
N ASN A 100 -4.02 4.10 11.81
CA ASN A 100 -3.76 5.22 10.87
C ASN A 100 -4.20 5.00 9.40
N ASP A 101 -5.27 4.25 9.16
CA ASP A 101 -5.84 4.02 7.83
C ASP A 101 -4.87 3.41 6.79
N CYS A 102 -3.84 2.72 7.28
CA CYS A 102 -2.92 2.00 6.44
C CYS A 102 -3.50 0.65 6.01
N ILE A 103 -3.35 0.30 4.74
CA ILE A 103 -3.69 -1.05 4.25
C ILE A 103 -2.57 -2.00 4.66
N PHE A 104 -2.95 -3.06 5.36
CA PHE A 104 -2.09 -4.20 5.68
C PHE A 104 -2.56 -5.41 4.89
N SER A 105 -1.68 -5.92 4.02
CA SER A 105 -1.94 -7.10 3.19
C SER A 105 -1.21 -8.30 3.77
N VAL A 106 -1.96 -9.35 4.09
CA VAL A 106 -1.42 -10.55 4.73
C VAL A 106 -1.79 -11.81 3.94
N HIS A 107 -0.79 -12.65 3.66
CA HIS A 107 -1.03 -14.01 3.19
C HIS A 107 -1.22 -14.93 4.39
N VAL A 108 -2.34 -15.63 4.41
CA VAL A 108 -2.76 -16.45 5.55
C VAL A 108 -2.81 -17.91 5.16
N ILE A 109 -2.14 -18.75 5.94
CA ILE A 109 -2.20 -20.21 5.81
C ILE A 109 -2.77 -20.75 7.10
N SER A 110 -3.92 -21.41 7.05
CA SER A 110 -4.57 -22.05 8.21
C SER A 110 -4.53 -23.56 8.05
N THR A 111 -3.93 -24.25 9.03
CA THR A 111 -3.85 -25.71 9.07
C THR A 111 -4.52 -26.18 10.35
N PRO A 112 -5.75 -26.73 10.26
CA PRO A 112 -6.46 -27.23 11.42
C PRO A 112 -5.86 -28.55 11.91
N PHE A 113 -5.93 -28.77 13.24
CA PHE A 113 -5.53 -30.01 13.89
C PHE A 113 -6.44 -30.30 15.09
N ILE A 114 -6.49 -31.57 15.50
CA ILE A 114 -7.28 -32.00 16.64
C ILE A 114 -6.32 -32.38 17.79
N HIS A 115 -6.58 -31.87 18.97
CA HIS A 115 -5.88 -32.24 20.19
C HIS A 115 -6.89 -32.40 21.33
N GLU A 116 -6.83 -33.53 22.02
CA GLU A 116 -7.78 -33.91 23.10
C GLU A 116 -9.26 -33.72 22.71
N GLY A 117 -9.65 -34.08 21.50
CA GLY A 117 -11.02 -33.99 20.99
C GLY A 117 -11.51 -32.57 20.64
N LYS A 118 -10.66 -31.54 20.78
CA LYS A 118 -10.94 -30.15 20.37
C LYS A 118 -10.21 -29.80 19.09
N THR A 119 -10.83 -28.95 18.28
CA THR A 119 -10.26 -28.47 17.05
C THR A 119 -9.50 -27.15 17.29
N TYR A 120 -8.30 -27.07 16.75
CA TYR A 120 -7.44 -25.89 16.75
C TYR A 120 -6.96 -25.63 15.33
N ALA A 121 -6.42 -24.44 15.07
CA ALA A 121 -5.68 -24.20 13.83
C ALA A 121 -4.31 -23.55 14.13
N ALA A 122 -3.30 -24.08 13.47
CA ALA A 122 -2.01 -23.44 13.31
C ALA A 122 -2.12 -22.48 12.11
N VAL A 123 -1.87 -21.20 12.36
CA VAL A 123 -2.01 -20.15 11.34
C VAL A 123 -0.69 -19.44 11.16
N ILE A 124 -0.28 -19.33 9.90
CA ILE A 124 0.88 -18.55 9.49
C ILE A 124 0.38 -17.29 8.79
N LEU A 125 0.87 -16.14 9.23
CA LEU A 125 0.57 -14.82 8.69
C LEU A 125 1.86 -14.25 8.09
N VAL A 126 1.88 -14.04 6.78
CA VAL A 126 3.02 -13.46 6.08
C VAL A 126 2.64 -12.07 5.60
N ASP A 127 3.36 -11.05 6.07
CA ASP A 127 3.15 -9.68 5.60
C ASP A 127 3.54 -9.57 4.13
N LYS A 128 2.61 -9.12 3.31
CA LYS A 128 2.77 -8.86 1.89
C LYS A 128 2.49 -7.41 1.52
N THR A 129 2.47 -6.53 2.50
CA THR A 129 2.08 -5.11 2.31
C THR A 129 2.96 -4.42 1.28
N ASP A 130 4.28 -4.63 1.33
CA ASP A 130 5.18 -4.02 0.36
C ASP A 130 5.00 -4.60 -1.05
N GLN A 131 4.79 -5.92 -1.17
CA GLN A 131 4.51 -6.58 -2.46
C GLN A 131 3.18 -6.09 -3.04
N TYR A 132 2.16 -5.92 -2.20
CA TYR A 132 0.86 -5.40 -2.61
C TYR A 132 0.97 -3.94 -3.08
N ARG A 133 1.69 -3.09 -2.34
CA ARG A 133 1.95 -1.70 -2.74
C ARG A 133 2.66 -1.62 -4.08
N GLU A 134 3.66 -2.47 -4.30
CA GLU A 134 4.37 -2.56 -5.58
C GLU A 134 3.44 -2.93 -6.72
N PHE A 135 2.66 -3.99 -6.54
CA PHE A 135 1.66 -4.42 -7.53
C PHE A 135 0.64 -3.32 -7.84
N MET A 136 0.14 -2.63 -6.81
CA MET A 136 -0.81 -1.52 -7.02
C MET A 136 -0.16 -0.35 -7.77
N MET A 137 1.10 0.01 -7.46
CA MET A 137 1.82 1.05 -8.20
C MET A 137 2.03 0.67 -9.68
N GLU A 138 2.41 -0.58 -9.96
CA GLU A 138 2.51 -1.07 -11.33
C GLU A 138 1.18 -1.01 -12.07
N ARG A 139 0.10 -1.42 -11.42
CA ARG A 139 -1.25 -1.38 -11.99
C ARG A 139 -1.68 0.05 -12.35
N ILE A 140 -1.46 1.02 -11.46
CA ILE A 140 -1.76 2.44 -11.72
C ILE A 140 -0.93 2.94 -12.89
N PHE A 141 0.36 2.64 -12.90
CA PHE A 141 1.26 3.03 -14.00
C PHE A 141 0.79 2.49 -15.36
N PHE A 142 0.48 1.20 -15.48
CA PHE A 142 -0.01 0.64 -16.73
C PHE A 142 -1.37 1.20 -17.14
N HIS A 143 -2.27 1.45 -16.19
CA HIS A 143 -3.54 2.11 -16.45
C HIS A 143 -3.35 3.50 -17.07
N ASP A 144 -2.44 4.29 -16.51
CA ASP A 144 -2.16 5.64 -17.00
C ASP A 144 -1.51 5.61 -18.38
N LEU A 145 -0.59 4.66 -18.63
CA LEU A 145 -0.02 4.46 -19.97
C LEU A 145 -1.07 4.08 -21.01
N ILE A 146 -1.99 3.17 -20.69
CA ILE A 146 -3.06 2.74 -21.58
C ILE A 146 -3.97 3.93 -21.91
N ASN A 147 -4.32 4.76 -20.92
CA ASN A 147 -5.13 5.95 -21.14
C ASN A 147 -4.43 6.98 -22.05
N LEU A 148 -3.14 7.23 -21.83
CA LEU A 148 -2.35 8.17 -22.66
C LEU A 148 -2.18 7.65 -24.09
N THR A 149 -1.93 6.35 -24.27
CA THR A 149 -1.81 5.74 -25.59
C THR A 149 -3.16 5.71 -26.31
N GLY A 150 -4.26 5.46 -25.58
CA GLY A 150 -5.61 5.54 -26.12
C GLY A 150 -5.97 6.95 -26.58
N ALA A 151 -5.63 7.97 -25.80
CA ALA A 151 -5.83 9.36 -26.18
C ALA A 151 -5.00 9.73 -27.42
N LEU A 152 -3.75 9.23 -27.51
CA LEU A 152 -2.90 9.45 -28.69
C LEU A 152 -3.50 8.83 -29.95
N ASN A 153 -3.97 7.58 -29.85
CA ASN A 153 -4.62 6.90 -30.98
C ASN A 153 -5.91 7.63 -31.41
N GLY A 154 -6.75 8.04 -30.45
CA GLY A 154 -7.97 8.81 -30.76
C GLY A 154 -7.68 10.13 -31.46
N LEU A 155 -6.61 10.85 -31.06
CA LEU A 155 -6.19 12.06 -31.79
C LEU A 155 -5.76 11.77 -33.23
N LEU A 156 -5.05 10.67 -33.45
CA LEU A 156 -4.60 10.28 -34.81
C LEU A 156 -5.78 9.87 -35.69
N GLU A 157 -6.82 9.22 -35.13
CA GLU A 157 -8.04 8.90 -35.85
C GLU A 157 -8.85 10.15 -36.23
N CYS A 158 -8.83 11.19 -35.40
CA CYS A 158 -9.49 12.46 -35.67
C CYS A 158 -8.68 13.40 -36.59
N ALA A 159 -7.42 13.05 -36.92
CA ALA A 159 -6.49 13.95 -37.65
C ALA A 159 -6.97 14.33 -39.05
N GLU A 160 -7.90 13.56 -39.66
CA GLU A 160 -8.48 13.89 -40.97
C GLU A 160 -9.58 14.98 -40.90
N PHE A 161 -10.15 15.21 -39.70
CA PHE A 161 -11.30 16.08 -39.49
C PHE A 161 -11.00 17.36 -38.71
N GLU A 162 -9.81 17.45 -38.11
CA GLU A 162 -9.40 18.54 -37.23
C GLU A 162 -8.23 19.36 -37.82
N ASP A 163 -7.98 20.54 -37.25
CA ASP A 163 -6.83 21.36 -37.66
C ASP A 163 -5.52 20.63 -37.38
N PRO A 164 -4.67 20.37 -38.39
CA PRO A 164 -3.39 19.67 -38.21
C PRO A 164 -2.46 20.32 -37.16
N LYS A 165 -2.54 21.65 -36.99
CA LYS A 165 -1.74 22.35 -35.97
C LYS A 165 -2.16 22.01 -34.55
N GLU A 166 -3.45 21.92 -34.31
CA GLU A 166 -3.98 21.53 -33.00
C GLU A 166 -3.67 20.05 -32.70
N ILE A 167 -3.84 19.16 -33.67
CA ILE A 167 -3.47 17.74 -33.54
C ILE A 167 -1.99 17.59 -33.20
N ILE A 168 -1.09 18.28 -33.91
CA ILE A 168 0.35 18.24 -33.61
C ILE A 168 0.65 18.76 -32.21
N LYS A 169 0.02 19.83 -31.76
CA LYS A 169 0.19 20.40 -30.42
C LYS A 169 -0.26 19.41 -29.33
N MET A 170 -1.43 18.80 -29.51
CA MET A 170 -1.98 17.84 -28.57
C MET A 170 -1.13 16.56 -28.53
N THR A 171 -0.74 16.03 -29.68
CA THR A 171 0.15 14.86 -29.81
C THR A 171 1.48 15.08 -29.08
N LYS A 172 2.10 16.25 -29.28
CA LYS A 172 3.36 16.62 -28.57
C LYS A 172 3.14 16.66 -27.05
N SER A 173 2.01 17.18 -26.61
CA SER A 173 1.67 17.25 -25.17
C SER A 173 1.55 15.85 -24.57
N ILE A 174 0.78 14.96 -25.21
CA ILE A 174 0.59 13.58 -24.73
C ILE A 174 1.90 12.78 -24.78
N SER A 175 2.67 12.92 -25.87
CA SER A 175 3.98 12.27 -25.99
C SER A 175 4.95 12.71 -24.89
N LYS A 176 4.96 14.00 -24.55
CA LYS A 176 5.77 14.53 -23.44
C LYS A 176 5.31 13.97 -22.09
N GLN A 177 4.00 13.88 -21.88
CA GLN A 177 3.44 13.32 -20.67
C GLN A 177 3.78 11.83 -20.53
N LEU A 178 3.64 11.03 -21.60
CA LEU A 178 4.00 9.62 -21.66
C LEU A 178 5.49 9.42 -21.30
N SER A 179 6.38 10.20 -21.91
CA SER A 179 7.82 10.15 -21.62
C SER A 179 8.12 10.49 -20.16
N SER A 180 7.39 11.45 -19.59
CA SER A 180 7.54 11.85 -18.18
C SER A 180 7.09 10.74 -17.22
N GLU A 181 5.96 10.05 -17.50
CA GLU A 181 5.49 8.95 -16.66
C GLU A 181 6.44 7.74 -16.72
N ILE A 182 6.95 7.38 -17.91
CA ILE A 182 7.94 6.32 -18.06
C ILE A 182 9.23 6.65 -17.30
N ALA A 183 9.73 7.89 -17.41
CA ALA A 183 10.91 8.32 -16.67
C ALA A 183 10.69 8.30 -15.15
N ALA A 184 9.50 8.70 -14.67
CA ALA A 184 9.16 8.67 -13.27
C ALA A 184 9.16 7.25 -12.71
N GLN A 185 8.58 6.30 -13.45
CA GLN A 185 8.54 4.89 -13.04
C GLN A 185 9.95 4.27 -13.06
N ARG A 186 10.77 4.56 -14.07
CA ARG A 186 12.16 4.11 -14.11
C ARG A 186 12.93 4.59 -12.88
N ASP A 187 12.81 5.87 -12.55
CA ASP A 187 13.55 6.45 -11.42
C ASP A 187 13.06 5.89 -10.08
N LEU A 188 11.75 5.57 -9.96
CA LEU A 188 11.21 4.88 -8.80
C LEU A 188 11.84 3.48 -8.63
N VAL A 189 11.92 2.70 -9.72
CA VAL A 189 12.57 1.38 -9.72
C VAL A 189 14.05 1.49 -9.37
N TYR A 190 14.75 2.50 -9.88
CA TYR A 190 16.18 2.73 -9.57
C TYR A 190 16.37 3.15 -8.10
N ALA A 191 15.50 4.01 -7.59
CA ALA A 191 15.53 4.42 -6.18
C ALA A 191 15.33 3.21 -5.24
N LYS A 192 14.35 2.36 -5.55
CA LYS A 192 14.06 1.15 -4.78
C LYS A 192 15.23 0.16 -4.75
N ASN A 193 15.97 0.06 -5.84
CA ASN A 193 17.14 -0.80 -5.94
C ASN A 193 18.45 -0.13 -5.47
N GLY A 194 18.39 1.07 -4.90
CA GLY A 194 19.57 1.83 -4.48
C GLY A 194 20.48 2.26 -5.65
N LYS A 195 19.94 2.29 -6.86
CA LYS A 195 20.68 2.62 -8.11
C LYS A 195 20.33 3.99 -8.66
N LEU A 196 19.46 4.76 -7.98
CA LEU A 196 19.15 6.11 -8.40
C LEU A 196 20.36 7.01 -8.11
N GLU A 197 20.94 7.57 -9.15
CA GLU A 197 22.00 8.56 -9.05
C GLU A 197 21.37 9.95 -9.24
N PRO A 198 21.17 10.73 -8.15
CA PRO A 198 20.59 12.06 -8.26
C PRO A 198 21.60 13.00 -8.93
N ASN A 199 21.12 13.84 -9.86
CA ASN A 199 21.92 14.87 -10.50
C ASN A 199 21.99 16.11 -9.60
N ILE A 200 22.93 16.08 -8.66
CA ILE A 200 23.11 17.15 -7.68
C ILE A 200 23.61 18.43 -8.35
N SER A 201 22.92 19.52 -8.10
CA SER A 201 23.27 20.87 -8.58
C SER A 201 22.91 21.93 -7.56
N HIS A 202 23.61 23.07 -7.61
CA HIS A 202 23.26 24.25 -6.81
C HIS A 202 22.22 25.09 -7.53
N PHE A 203 21.17 25.46 -6.84
CA PHE A 203 20.12 26.32 -7.38
C PHE A 203 19.41 27.10 -6.27
N LYS A 204 18.85 28.25 -6.65
CA LYS A 204 18.05 29.05 -5.70
C LYS A 204 16.72 28.39 -5.39
N ALA A 205 16.36 28.30 -4.11
CA ALA A 205 15.09 27.75 -3.65
C ALA A 205 13.88 28.41 -4.33
N ASN A 206 13.94 29.74 -4.54
CA ASN A 206 12.90 30.49 -5.21
C ASN A 206 12.64 30.02 -6.66
N SER A 207 13.65 29.43 -7.34
CA SER A 207 13.47 28.87 -8.68
C SER A 207 12.56 27.64 -8.72
N VAL A 208 12.45 26.90 -7.61
CA VAL A 208 11.50 25.79 -7.45
C VAL A 208 10.10 26.33 -7.22
N VAL A 209 9.97 27.32 -6.34
CA VAL A 209 8.67 28.01 -6.10
C VAL A 209 8.10 28.58 -7.38
N GLN A 210 8.95 29.25 -8.19
CA GLN A 210 8.53 29.82 -9.48
C GLN A 210 8.11 28.71 -10.45
N PHE A 211 8.88 27.62 -10.54
CA PHE A 211 8.52 26.48 -11.38
C PHE A 211 7.14 25.89 -11.01
N ILE A 212 6.84 25.76 -9.73
CA ILE A 212 5.53 25.26 -9.26
C ILE A 212 4.42 26.24 -9.63
N LYS A 213 4.61 27.55 -9.44
CA LYS A 213 3.66 28.57 -9.88
C LYS A 213 3.36 28.45 -11.37
N ASP A 214 4.38 28.36 -12.19
CA ASP A 214 4.25 28.34 -13.65
C ASP A 214 3.65 27.03 -14.18
N SER A 215 3.90 25.90 -13.51
CA SER A 215 3.43 24.59 -13.93
C SER A 215 2.11 24.14 -13.34
N LEU A 216 1.88 24.39 -12.05
CA LEU A 216 0.72 23.87 -11.33
C LEU A 216 -0.49 24.81 -11.34
N CYS A 217 -0.29 26.12 -11.16
CA CYS A 217 -1.40 27.06 -11.08
C CYS A 217 -2.28 27.09 -12.35
N PRO A 218 -1.74 27.08 -13.58
CA PRO A 218 -2.58 26.98 -14.77
C PRO A 218 -3.38 25.68 -14.84
N ILE A 219 -2.75 24.54 -14.55
CA ILE A 219 -3.39 23.23 -14.58
C ILE A 219 -4.51 23.14 -13.52
N ALA A 220 -4.25 23.63 -12.30
CA ALA A 220 -5.22 23.64 -11.22
C ALA A 220 -6.46 24.42 -11.61
N LYS A 221 -6.29 25.60 -12.20
CA LYS A 221 -7.38 26.47 -12.63
C LYS A 221 -8.18 25.88 -13.79
N GLU A 222 -7.48 25.44 -14.86
CA GLU A 222 -8.12 25.00 -16.10
C GLU A 222 -8.79 23.61 -15.97
N ARG A 223 -8.14 22.69 -15.27
CA ARG A 223 -8.61 21.30 -15.19
C ARG A 223 -9.50 21.01 -13.98
N TYR A 224 -9.19 21.66 -12.84
CA TYR A 224 -9.86 21.35 -11.58
C TYR A 224 -10.69 22.50 -11.01
N GLY A 225 -10.64 23.69 -11.64
CA GLY A 225 -11.28 24.90 -11.11
C GLY A 225 -10.71 25.36 -9.76
N ALA A 226 -9.56 24.82 -9.36
CA ALA A 226 -8.93 25.06 -8.07
C ALA A 226 -7.99 26.28 -8.12
N ILE A 227 -7.92 27.00 -7.01
CA ILE A 227 -6.97 28.11 -6.83
C ILE A 227 -5.85 27.59 -5.94
N VAL A 228 -4.62 27.62 -6.48
CA VAL A 228 -3.40 27.27 -5.71
C VAL A 228 -2.76 28.57 -5.23
N ASP A 229 -2.77 28.78 -3.91
CA ASP A 229 -2.05 29.88 -3.28
C ASP A 229 -0.71 29.33 -2.72
N ILE A 230 0.38 29.97 -3.15
CA ILE A 230 1.73 29.57 -2.75
C ILE A 230 2.34 30.68 -1.92
N ASN A 231 2.31 30.48 -0.60
CA ASN A 231 2.96 31.35 0.36
C ASN A 231 4.36 30.81 0.67
N SER A 232 5.39 31.56 0.28
CA SER A 232 6.78 31.21 0.55
C SER A 232 7.44 32.29 1.40
N THR A 233 8.03 31.87 2.51
CA THR A 233 8.93 32.70 3.33
C THR A 233 10.41 32.52 2.93
N ILE A 234 10.67 31.68 1.92
CA ILE A 234 12.02 31.37 1.46
C ILE A 234 12.53 32.56 0.66
N THR A 235 13.64 33.11 1.11
CA THR A 235 14.44 34.11 0.41
C THR A 235 15.43 33.41 -0.54
N ASP A 236 16.41 34.11 -1.06
CA ASP A 236 17.41 33.67 -2.05
C ASP A 236 18.41 32.59 -1.51
N GLU A 237 17.93 31.63 -0.74
CA GLU A 237 18.75 30.54 -0.24
C GLU A 237 19.14 29.57 -1.36
N GLU A 238 20.41 29.17 -1.38
CA GLU A 238 20.90 28.13 -2.27
C GLU A 238 20.67 26.74 -1.68
N ILE A 239 20.17 25.84 -2.53
CA ILE A 239 19.95 24.43 -2.21
C ILE A 239 20.89 23.60 -3.09
N GLU A 240 21.54 22.61 -2.48
CA GLU A 240 22.29 21.57 -3.18
C GLU A 240 21.44 20.31 -3.24
N SER A 241 20.90 19.98 -4.41
CA SER A 241 20.03 18.82 -4.59
C SER A 241 19.78 18.55 -6.08
N ASP A 242 18.97 17.52 -6.39
CA ASP A 242 18.44 17.30 -7.74
C ASP A 242 17.17 18.13 -7.95
N LYS A 243 17.33 19.25 -8.64
CA LYS A 243 16.22 20.16 -8.97
C LYS A 243 15.11 19.49 -9.78
N SER A 244 15.45 18.57 -10.68
CA SER A 244 14.49 17.87 -11.53
C SER A 244 13.61 16.93 -10.71
N LEU A 245 14.20 16.17 -9.79
CA LEU A 245 13.46 15.29 -8.87
C LEU A 245 12.55 16.08 -7.94
N ILE A 246 13.06 17.18 -7.34
CA ILE A 246 12.25 18.05 -6.45
C ILE A 246 11.04 18.61 -7.23
N ASN A 247 11.25 19.21 -8.40
CA ASN A 247 10.18 19.77 -9.20
C ASN A 247 9.10 18.70 -9.54
N ARG A 248 9.52 17.49 -9.86
CA ARG A 248 8.61 16.39 -10.20
C ARG A 248 7.80 15.91 -9.00
N VAL A 249 8.44 15.75 -7.85
CA VAL A 249 7.75 15.37 -6.59
C VAL A 249 6.70 16.42 -6.22
N LEU A 250 7.08 17.69 -6.18
CA LEU A 250 6.17 18.77 -5.81
C LEU A 250 5.02 18.93 -6.80
N THR A 251 5.28 18.74 -8.11
CA THR A 251 4.21 18.77 -9.13
C THR A 251 3.22 17.62 -8.93
N LYS A 252 3.69 16.40 -8.64
CA LYS A 252 2.80 15.26 -8.35
C LYS A 252 1.98 15.49 -7.08
N MET A 253 2.61 15.94 -6.00
CA MET A 253 1.90 16.27 -4.76
C MET A 253 0.84 17.34 -4.98
N GLY A 254 1.17 18.41 -5.71
CA GLY A 254 0.25 19.48 -6.02
C GLY A 254 -0.93 19.03 -6.88
N LYS A 255 -0.71 18.19 -7.88
CA LYS A 255 -1.79 17.59 -8.68
C LYS A 255 -2.72 16.74 -7.82
N ASN A 256 -2.17 15.84 -7.00
CA ASN A 256 -2.97 15.00 -6.10
C ASN A 256 -3.83 15.84 -5.14
N ALA A 257 -3.28 16.95 -4.63
CA ALA A 257 -4.03 17.87 -3.77
C ALA A 257 -5.16 18.61 -4.51
N CYS A 258 -5.04 18.79 -5.83
CA CYS A 258 -6.10 19.39 -6.64
C CYS A 258 -7.19 18.37 -7.04
N GLU A 259 -6.89 17.08 -7.01
CA GLU A 259 -7.79 15.98 -7.34
C GLU A 259 -8.63 15.51 -6.14
N ALA A 260 -8.16 15.78 -4.92
CA ALA A 260 -8.84 15.43 -3.67
C ALA A 260 -9.99 16.39 -3.33
#